data_97f6d4c4fc78cf78a796d5083bbe20e7
#
_entry.id   97f6d4c4fc78cf78a796d5083bbe20e7
#
_cell.length_a   1.000
_cell.length_b   1.000
_cell.length_c   1.000
_cell.angle_alpha   90.00
_cell.angle_beta   90.00
_cell.angle_gamma   90.00
#
_symmetry.space_group_name_H-M   'P 1'
#
loop_
_entity.id
_entity.type
_entity.pdbx_description
1 polymer ?
#
loop_
_entity_poly.entity_id
_entity_poly.type
_entity_poly.pdbx_seq_one_letter_code
_entity_poly.pdbx_strand_id
1 'polypeptide(L)'
;MRQKSLSHLAHASYLCLASLVGLVACAENNPTPIKTTMTDSNQTSLEIASFGAGCFWCVEAVFENLDGVHAVESGYMGGEVKDPTYRQICTGTTGHAEITQITFDPAVITYE
;
A
#
# COMPACT_ATOMS: atom_id res chain seq x y z
N MET A 1 17.82 10.87 -4.47
CA MET A 1 16.87 9.75 -4.48
C MET A 1 16.29 9.59 -3.10
N ARG A 2 14.97 9.69 -2.97
CA ARG A 2 14.27 9.68 -1.67
C ARG A 2 13.76 8.27 -1.44
N GLN A 3 14.48 7.48 -0.63
CA GLN A 3 14.01 6.16 -0.22
C GLN A 3 12.85 6.32 0.75
N LYS A 4 11.72 5.71 0.43
CA LYS A 4 10.56 5.68 1.31
C LYS A 4 10.64 4.45 2.21
N SER A 5 10.56 4.66 3.51
CA SER A 5 10.40 3.59 4.49
C SER A 5 8.95 3.10 4.47
N LEU A 6 8.74 1.81 4.25
CA LEU A 6 7.44 1.16 4.31
C LEU A 6 7.12 0.79 5.77
N SER A 7 6.82 1.79 6.58
CA SER A 7 6.32 1.57 7.94
C SER A 7 5.00 2.31 8.12
N HIS A 8 3.88 1.62 7.96
CA HIS A 8 2.58 2.15 8.36
C HIS A 8 1.74 1.12 9.07
N LEU A 9 1.48 1.39 10.35
CA LEU A 9 0.11 1.42 10.89
C LEU A 9 0.16 2.14 12.26
N ALA A 10 -0.26 3.39 12.28
CA ALA A 10 -0.56 4.10 13.51
C ALA A 10 -2.08 4.21 13.65
N HIS A 11 -2.62 3.54 14.65
CA HIS A 11 -4.00 3.73 15.11
C HIS A 11 -4.08 5.06 15.87
N ALA A 12 -4.89 5.97 15.38
CA ALA A 12 -5.29 7.13 16.13
C ALA A 12 -6.71 6.90 16.68
N SER A 13 -6.79 6.59 17.98
CA SER A 13 -8.03 6.64 18.75
C SER A 13 -8.33 8.09 19.11
N TYR A 14 -9.38 8.66 18.56
CA TYR A 14 -9.94 9.92 19.06
C TYR A 14 -11.18 9.64 19.89
N LEU A 15 -11.02 9.83 21.20
CA LEU A 15 -12.15 10.05 22.11
C LEU A 15 -12.63 11.49 21.93
N CYS A 16 -13.88 11.67 21.57
CA CYS A 16 -14.53 12.96 21.70
C CYS A 16 -15.75 12.86 22.60
N LEU A 17 -15.71 13.66 23.65
CA LEU A 17 -16.71 13.83 24.71
C LEU A 17 -18.02 14.40 24.17
N ALA A 18 -19.07 13.99 24.85
CA ALA A 18 -20.45 14.43 24.71
C ALA A 18 -20.67 15.92 24.96
N SER A 19 -21.65 16.49 24.28
CA SER A 19 -22.49 17.56 24.80
C SER A 19 -23.88 17.51 24.16
N LEU A 20 -24.85 17.55 25.04
CA LEU A 20 -26.29 17.48 24.83
C LEU A 20 -26.86 18.77 24.18
N VAL A 21 -28.09 18.59 23.70
CA VAL A 21 -29.23 19.51 23.59
C VAL A 21 -29.54 20.10 22.22
N GLY A 22 -30.72 19.76 21.74
CA GLY A 22 -31.43 20.50 20.71
C GLY A 22 -32.42 19.64 19.91
N LEU A 23 -33.61 19.38 20.51
CA LEU A 23 -34.79 18.90 19.77
C LEU A 23 -35.28 20.00 18.81
N VAL A 24 -35.22 19.75 17.51
CA VAL A 24 -36.11 20.38 16.53
C VAL A 24 -36.61 19.30 15.60
N ALA A 25 -37.90 18.98 15.74
CA ALA A 25 -38.62 18.17 14.80
C ALA A 25 -38.95 18.99 13.55
N CYS A 26 -38.52 18.58 12.40
CA CYS A 26 -39.08 19.01 11.11
C CYS A 26 -39.02 17.88 10.10
N ALA A 27 -40.22 17.42 9.78
CA ALA A 27 -40.69 16.83 8.52
C ALA A 27 -39.75 15.93 7.70
N GLU A 28 -40.21 14.69 7.62
CA GLU A 28 -39.82 13.67 6.65
C GLU A 28 -39.95 14.17 5.22
N ASN A 29 -38.83 14.26 4.53
CA ASN A 29 -38.78 14.04 3.10
C ASN A 29 -37.71 12.97 2.88
N ASN A 30 -38.21 11.75 2.78
CA ASN A 30 -37.42 10.56 2.48
C ASN A 30 -37.19 10.48 0.97
N PRO A 31 -36.00 10.86 0.43
CA PRO A 31 -35.68 10.50 -0.94
C PRO A 31 -35.27 9.04 -0.94
N THR A 32 -36.08 8.25 -1.61
CA THR A 32 -35.81 6.85 -1.95
C THR A 32 -34.34 6.71 -2.41
N PRO A 33 -33.53 5.82 -1.81
CA PRO A 33 -32.18 5.61 -2.32
C PRO A 33 -32.27 4.98 -3.70
N ILE A 34 -31.90 5.76 -4.71
CA ILE A 34 -31.65 5.23 -6.06
C ILE A 34 -30.45 4.30 -5.90
N LYS A 35 -30.74 3.01 -5.91
CA LYS A 35 -29.74 1.96 -5.97
C LYS A 35 -29.13 2.00 -7.38
N THR A 36 -28.21 2.93 -7.59
CA THR A 36 -27.36 2.92 -8.78
C THR A 36 -26.38 1.78 -8.60
N THR A 37 -26.78 0.61 -9.07
CA THR A 37 -25.86 -0.50 -9.28
C THR A 37 -25.04 -0.15 -10.51
N MET A 38 -24.00 0.62 -10.34
CA MET A 38 -22.91 0.66 -11.30
C MET A 38 -22.06 -0.57 -11.04
N THR A 39 -22.42 -1.64 -11.73
CA THR A 39 -21.51 -2.77 -11.93
C THR A 39 -20.48 -2.30 -12.95
N ASP A 40 -19.45 -1.61 -12.48
CA ASP A 40 -18.25 -1.44 -13.27
C ASP A 40 -17.49 -2.78 -13.21
N SER A 41 -17.80 -3.64 -14.17
CA SER A 41 -17.26 -4.99 -14.29
C SER A 41 -15.87 -5.00 -14.96
N ASN A 42 -15.12 -3.90 -14.87
CA ASN A 42 -13.79 -3.81 -15.45
C ASN A 42 -12.76 -3.17 -14.49
N GLN A 43 -12.94 -3.34 -13.19
CA GLN A 43 -11.91 -3.00 -12.24
C GLN A 43 -10.95 -4.19 -12.12
N THR A 44 -9.89 -4.17 -12.96
CA THR A 44 -8.76 -5.09 -12.80
C THR A 44 -8.23 -4.91 -11.37
N SER A 45 -8.37 -5.93 -10.54
CA SER A 45 -7.84 -5.89 -9.18
C SER A 45 -6.34 -6.07 -9.26
N LEU A 46 -5.58 -4.98 -9.10
CA LEU A 46 -4.13 -5.04 -9.02
C LEU A 46 -3.70 -5.81 -7.76
N GLU A 47 -2.65 -6.59 -7.90
CA GLU A 47 -2.04 -7.36 -6.82
C GLU A 47 -0.66 -6.80 -6.46
N ILE A 48 -0.17 -7.16 -5.28
CA ILE A 48 1.14 -6.75 -4.78
C ILE A 48 1.98 -7.99 -4.52
N ALA A 49 3.21 -7.98 -5.03
CA ALA A 49 4.22 -9.00 -4.75
C ALA A 49 5.52 -8.35 -4.28
N SER A 50 6.25 -9.03 -3.39
CA SER A 50 7.52 -8.56 -2.84
C SER A 50 8.62 -9.59 -3.06
N PHE A 51 9.74 -9.15 -3.62
CA PHE A 51 10.86 -10.02 -4.01
C PHE A 51 12.13 -9.62 -3.27
N GLY A 52 12.78 -10.59 -2.63
CA GLY A 52 14.13 -10.47 -2.08
C GLY A 52 15.10 -11.26 -2.95
N ALA A 53 15.71 -10.61 -3.95
CA ALA A 53 16.55 -11.27 -4.95
C ALA A 53 17.97 -10.67 -5.07
N GLY A 54 18.48 -10.12 -3.96
CA GLY A 54 19.78 -9.45 -3.90
C GLY A 54 19.65 -7.97 -4.19
N CYS A 55 20.51 -7.41 -5.04
CA CYS A 55 20.52 -5.97 -5.33
C CYS A 55 19.19 -5.49 -5.87
N PHE A 56 18.43 -4.76 -5.07
CA PHE A 56 17.09 -4.27 -5.42
C PHE A 56 17.08 -3.34 -6.64
N TRP A 57 18.14 -2.57 -6.92
CA TRP A 57 18.25 -1.76 -8.14
C TRP A 57 18.25 -2.60 -9.42
N CYS A 58 18.88 -3.78 -9.37
CA CYS A 58 18.88 -4.69 -10.52
C CYS A 58 17.49 -5.32 -10.71
N VAL A 59 16.82 -5.66 -9.61
CA VAL A 59 15.48 -6.24 -9.62
C VAL A 59 14.46 -5.22 -10.10
N GLU A 60 14.51 -3.99 -9.58
CA GLU A 60 13.70 -2.85 -10.01
C GLU A 60 13.80 -2.62 -11.52
N ALA A 61 15.02 -2.53 -12.05
CA ALA A 61 15.27 -2.32 -13.48
C ALA A 61 14.70 -3.43 -14.37
N VAL A 62 14.56 -4.65 -13.87
CA VAL A 62 13.91 -5.75 -14.61
C VAL A 62 12.40 -5.59 -14.58
N PHE A 63 11.80 -5.40 -13.41
CA PHE A 63 10.36 -5.34 -13.26
C PHE A 63 9.73 -4.11 -13.91
N GLU A 64 10.40 -2.96 -13.92
CA GLU A 64 9.92 -1.74 -14.58
C GLU A 64 9.64 -1.90 -16.09
N ASN A 65 10.23 -2.93 -16.72
CA ASN A 65 10.09 -3.18 -18.15
C ASN A 65 9.09 -4.30 -18.48
N LEU A 66 8.39 -4.86 -17.49
CA LEU A 66 7.44 -5.94 -17.73
C LEU A 66 6.02 -5.40 -17.96
N ASP A 67 5.39 -5.91 -19.01
CA ASP A 67 3.98 -5.65 -19.28
C ASP A 67 3.13 -6.17 -18.10
N GLY A 68 2.16 -5.37 -17.65
CA GLY A 68 1.31 -5.70 -16.53
C GLY A 68 1.85 -5.25 -15.17
N VAL A 69 3.08 -4.75 -15.08
CA VAL A 69 3.62 -4.09 -13.89
C VAL A 69 3.27 -2.61 -13.92
N HIS A 70 2.60 -2.12 -12.88
CA HIS A 70 2.11 -0.75 -12.78
C HIS A 70 2.99 0.14 -11.90
N ALA A 71 3.61 -0.46 -10.88
CA ALA A 71 4.52 0.25 -9.99
C ALA A 71 5.60 -0.69 -9.47
N VAL A 72 6.79 -0.16 -9.26
CA VAL A 72 7.94 -0.84 -8.65
C VAL A 72 8.50 0.04 -7.56
N GLU A 73 8.67 -0.50 -6.36
CA GLU A 73 9.21 0.22 -5.20
C GLU A 73 10.30 -0.61 -4.53
N SER A 74 11.49 -0.04 -4.40
CA SER A 74 12.60 -0.65 -3.68
C SER A 74 12.66 -0.18 -2.23
N GLY A 75 12.95 -1.08 -1.32
CA GLY A 75 13.00 -0.79 0.12
C GLY A 75 13.66 -1.89 0.95
N TYR A 76 13.45 -1.83 2.26
CA TYR A 76 14.01 -2.78 3.22
C TYR A 76 12.89 -3.40 4.06
N MET A 77 12.98 -4.71 4.30
CA MET A 77 11.96 -5.46 5.03
C MET A 77 12.58 -6.53 5.93
N GLY A 78 11.86 -6.88 7.00
CA GLY A 78 12.17 -8.02 7.87
C GLY A 78 13.02 -7.69 9.10
N GLY A 79 13.71 -6.55 9.13
CA GLY A 79 14.55 -6.15 10.26
C GLY A 79 13.82 -5.30 11.31
N GLU A 80 14.47 -5.10 12.46
CA GLU A 80 13.92 -4.35 13.59
C GLU A 80 14.40 -2.90 13.65
N VAL A 81 15.46 -2.54 12.93
CA VAL A 81 16.01 -1.19 12.91
C VAL A 81 15.06 -0.26 12.19
N LYS A 82 14.53 0.74 12.92
CA LYS A 82 13.60 1.71 12.34
C LYS A 82 14.32 2.65 11.38
N ASP A 83 13.73 2.85 10.19
CA ASP A 83 14.22 3.78 9.17
C ASP A 83 15.74 3.62 8.86
N PRO A 84 16.20 2.39 8.53
CA PRO A 84 17.62 2.15 8.33
C PRO A 84 18.12 2.87 7.08
N THR A 85 19.35 3.38 7.18
CA THR A 85 20.05 3.90 6.01
C THR A 85 20.68 2.76 5.21
N TYR A 86 20.92 2.99 3.91
CA TYR A 86 21.62 2.03 3.06
C TYR A 86 22.95 1.55 3.66
N ARG A 87 23.74 2.48 4.24
CA ARG A 87 24.99 2.13 4.90
C ARG A 87 24.80 1.13 6.05
N GLN A 88 23.72 1.29 6.83
CA GLN A 88 23.41 0.35 7.91
C GLN A 88 22.99 -1.02 7.35
N ILE A 89 22.21 -1.04 6.27
CA ILE A 89 21.84 -2.30 5.59
C ILE A 89 23.11 -3.06 5.15
N CYS A 90 24.05 -2.37 4.53
CA CYS A 90 25.32 -2.97 4.06
C CYS A 90 26.17 -3.59 5.17
N THR A 91 25.92 -3.26 6.45
CA THR A 91 26.61 -3.93 7.56
C THR A 91 26.12 -5.34 7.85
N GLY A 92 24.92 -5.69 7.33
CA GLY A 92 24.27 -6.97 7.62
C GLY A 92 23.73 -7.11 9.05
N THR A 93 23.80 -6.05 9.87
CA THR A 93 23.42 -6.12 11.31
C THR A 93 22.01 -5.60 11.59
N THR A 94 21.31 -5.07 10.60
CA THR A 94 19.98 -4.49 10.77
C THR A 94 18.86 -5.53 10.78
N GLY A 95 19.12 -6.75 10.32
CA GLY A 95 18.13 -7.80 10.09
C GLY A 95 17.25 -7.57 8.85
N HIS A 96 17.39 -6.42 8.18
CA HIS A 96 16.65 -6.13 6.96
C HIS A 96 17.28 -6.78 5.72
N ALA A 97 16.42 -7.19 4.79
CA ALA A 97 16.79 -7.51 3.41
C ALA A 97 16.41 -6.38 2.46
N GLU A 98 17.13 -6.27 1.35
CA GLU A 98 16.70 -5.47 0.20
C GLU A 98 15.51 -6.15 -0.47
N ILE A 99 14.43 -5.43 -0.68
CA ILE A 99 13.18 -5.92 -1.27
C ILE A 99 12.75 -4.98 -2.38
N THR A 100 12.29 -5.57 -3.48
CA THR A 100 11.55 -4.87 -4.53
C THR A 100 10.10 -5.31 -4.44
N GLN A 101 9.18 -4.36 -4.24
CA GLN A 101 7.74 -4.58 -4.24
C GLN A 101 7.16 -4.09 -5.56
N ILE A 102 6.34 -4.92 -6.18
CA ILE A 102 5.64 -4.58 -7.42
C ILE A 102 4.14 -4.56 -7.19
N THR A 103 3.46 -3.65 -7.90
CA THR A 103 2.01 -3.67 -8.10
C THR A 103 1.76 -4.10 -9.53
N PHE A 104 1.00 -5.16 -9.74
CA PHE A 104 0.84 -5.75 -11.06
C PHE A 104 -0.62 -6.15 -11.35
N ASP A 105 -0.94 -6.30 -12.63
CA ASP A 105 -2.20 -6.82 -13.13
C ASP A 105 -2.10 -8.34 -13.32
N PRO A 106 -2.80 -9.16 -12.50
CA PRO A 106 -2.74 -10.61 -12.59
C PRO A 106 -3.41 -11.17 -13.87
N ALA A 107 -4.15 -10.34 -14.61
CA ALA A 107 -4.69 -10.74 -15.90
C ALA A 107 -3.67 -10.63 -17.04
N VAL A 108 -2.57 -9.87 -16.83
CA VAL A 108 -1.51 -9.67 -17.83
C VAL A 108 -0.25 -10.47 -17.50
N ILE A 109 0.15 -10.48 -16.22
CA ILE A 109 1.32 -11.21 -15.75
C ILE A 109 0.97 -11.99 -14.48
N THR A 110 1.37 -13.25 -14.40
CA THR A 110 1.12 -14.10 -13.23
C THR A 110 2.33 -14.12 -12.30
N TYR A 111 2.08 -14.41 -11.03
CA TYR A 111 3.14 -14.55 -10.03
C TYR A 111 3.94 -15.87 -10.20
N GLU A 112 3.38 -16.86 -10.89
CA GLU A 112 3.95 -18.18 -11.13
C GLU A 112 4.84 -18.24 -12.37
#